data_a80ef2d4d982583fc0d689f78df7a312
#
_entry.id   a80ef2d4d982583fc0d689f78df7a312
#
_cell.length_a   1.000
_cell.length_b   1.000
_cell.length_c   1.000
_cell.angle_alpha   90.00
_cell.angle_beta   90.00
_cell.angle_gamma   90.00
#
_symmetry.space_group_name_H-M   'P 1'
#
loop_
_entity.id
_entity.type
_entity.pdbx_description
1 polymer ?
#
loop_
_entity_poly.entity_id
_entity_poly.type
_entity_poly.pdbx_seq_one_letter_code
_entity_poly.pdbx_strand_id
1 'polypeptide(L)'
;SLPYETLYTNTLNAMDLAGIPIFSAERTNDHPLVIAGGHAAFNPEPMHAFIDAFVVGEGEDVIQEIIDCYQDWKISGTDRSTLLRALAKIWGVYVPVLYTPSYKEDGTIEQIDRLDEGVTLPVLKRIVPVLPPAPTHFIVPYIDTVHNRVPVEIMRGCTRGCRFCHAGMINRPVRERSVEEILCSLEAALDHTGFEEIGLLSLSSSDYTRIVELVNAVSQRFAGKNLGISLPSLRIESFSIELMDALRTSRRGGFTLAPEAATERMREIINKPVSTVQLLETTRAIYARGYTTIKLYFMIGHPAETMEDVQAIADLCNQVLAEGRKVIGRRARLNPGVSTFVPKPHTPFQWVSCDTVEQIEAKQALLKRSLRDRDIKLTWSKPEDTMLEAWLSRGDRRMSAVVFQAWKNGAKFDAWQDQFRYDVWLKAFEEIGLDPAFYTHRPRSLDEIFPWEHISAGVRRSYLQQDYLMSQQGITRLDCRQDCFACGILPVFADFRRQHPGNAWQCPEVHSPSRHNPASGEGD
;
A
#
# COMPACT_ATOMS: atom_id res chain seq x y z
N SER A 1 1.69 -15.43 3.37
CA SER A 1 1.47 -14.09 2.84
C SER A 1 2.49 -13.11 3.40
N LEU A 2 3.04 -12.25 2.56
CA LEU A 2 3.98 -11.17 2.90
C LEU A 2 3.31 -9.80 2.64
N PRO A 3 2.36 -9.38 3.49
CA PRO A 3 1.70 -8.08 3.34
C PRO A 3 2.64 -6.90 3.64
N TYR A 4 3.67 -7.12 4.49
CA TYR A 4 4.65 -6.11 4.91
C TYR A 4 6.05 -6.72 4.99
N GLU A 5 7.06 -5.92 4.76
CA GLU A 5 8.46 -6.32 4.77
C GLU A 5 8.97 -6.69 6.18
N THR A 6 8.43 -6.07 7.24
CA THR A 6 8.78 -6.36 8.64
C THR A 6 8.42 -7.78 9.11
N LEU A 7 7.82 -8.61 8.22
CA LEU A 7 7.54 -10.02 8.48
C LEU A 7 8.64 -10.98 7.96
N TYR A 8 9.69 -10.47 7.35
CA TYR A 8 10.71 -11.33 6.73
C TYR A 8 11.41 -12.26 7.73
N THR A 9 11.87 -11.74 8.87
CA THR A 9 12.46 -12.56 9.94
C THR A 9 11.46 -13.56 10.54
N ASN A 10 10.18 -13.18 10.66
CA ASN A 10 9.13 -14.09 11.12
C ASN A 10 8.89 -15.24 10.14
N THR A 11 9.04 -14.99 8.83
CA THR A 11 8.93 -16.03 7.82
C THR A 11 10.05 -17.06 7.96
N LEU A 12 11.29 -16.62 8.18
CA LEU A 12 12.40 -17.51 8.45
C LEU A 12 12.17 -18.31 9.74
N ASN A 13 11.75 -17.62 10.81
CA ASN A 13 11.45 -18.26 12.09
C ASN A 13 10.33 -19.31 11.98
N ALA A 14 9.30 -19.05 11.17
CA ALA A 14 8.23 -20.02 10.94
C ALA A 14 8.71 -21.26 10.18
N MET A 15 9.60 -21.08 9.18
CA MET A 15 10.22 -22.21 8.46
C MET A 15 11.12 -23.05 9.37
N ASP A 16 11.95 -22.40 10.19
CA ASP A 16 12.82 -23.06 11.15
C ASP A 16 12.03 -23.92 12.15
N LEU A 17 10.99 -23.34 12.76
CA LEU A 17 10.10 -24.05 13.68
C LEU A 17 9.34 -25.23 13.02
N ALA A 18 9.07 -25.13 11.72
CA ALA A 18 8.43 -26.18 10.95
C ALA A 18 9.42 -27.25 10.43
N GLY A 19 10.73 -27.10 10.70
CA GLY A 19 11.77 -28.01 10.19
C GLY A 19 11.95 -27.92 8.67
N ILE A 20 11.56 -26.80 8.05
CA ILE A 20 11.72 -26.57 6.61
C ILE A 20 13.08 -25.90 6.38
N PRO A 21 13.95 -26.43 5.48
CA PRO A 21 15.21 -25.77 5.16
C PRO A 21 15.00 -24.31 4.77
N ILE A 22 15.75 -23.39 5.41
CA ILE A 22 15.58 -21.95 5.23
C ILE A 22 15.87 -21.55 3.78
N PHE A 23 16.99 -22.01 3.24
CA PHE A 23 17.34 -21.70 1.85
C PHE A 23 16.59 -22.60 0.86
N SER A 24 16.03 -21.98 -0.17
CA SER A 24 15.33 -22.71 -1.23
C SER A 24 16.24 -23.71 -1.96
N ALA A 25 17.53 -23.41 -2.07
CA ALA A 25 18.53 -24.27 -2.69
C ALA A 25 18.81 -25.58 -1.91
N GLU A 26 18.47 -25.64 -0.62
CA GLU A 26 18.64 -26.84 0.23
C GLU A 26 17.43 -27.78 0.15
N ARG A 27 16.33 -27.36 -0.49
CA ARG A 27 15.09 -28.14 -0.55
C ARG A 27 15.13 -29.16 -1.66
N THR A 28 14.79 -30.40 -1.31
CA THR A 28 14.64 -31.53 -2.22
C THR A 28 13.17 -31.82 -2.55
N ASN A 29 12.90 -32.88 -3.28
CA ASN A 29 11.53 -33.33 -3.60
C ASN A 29 10.69 -33.69 -2.36
N ASP A 30 11.34 -34.03 -1.23
CA ASP A 30 10.66 -34.39 0.02
C ASP A 30 10.24 -33.20 0.85
N HIS A 31 10.77 -32.01 0.56
CA HIS A 31 10.42 -30.80 1.27
C HIS A 31 9.21 -30.11 0.64
N PRO A 32 8.40 -29.38 1.42
CA PRO A 32 7.28 -28.62 0.88
C PRO A 32 7.75 -27.54 -0.10
N LEU A 33 6.86 -27.15 -1.00
CA LEU A 33 7.02 -25.94 -1.81
C LEU A 33 6.69 -24.71 -0.95
N VAL A 34 7.61 -23.77 -0.86
CA VAL A 34 7.41 -22.51 -0.13
C VAL A 34 7.08 -21.41 -1.11
N ILE A 35 5.84 -20.97 -1.08
CA ILE A 35 5.35 -19.88 -1.94
C ILE A 35 5.01 -18.63 -1.12
N ALA A 36 5.22 -17.46 -1.70
CA ALA A 36 4.89 -16.18 -1.09
C ALA A 36 4.08 -15.30 -2.03
N GLY A 37 3.27 -14.42 -1.46
CA GLY A 37 2.50 -13.40 -2.16
C GLY A 37 2.12 -12.28 -1.22
N GLY A 38 1.55 -11.21 -1.74
CA GLY A 38 1.18 -10.00 -1.01
C GLY A 38 1.95 -8.78 -1.52
N HIS A 39 1.81 -7.64 -0.86
CA HIS A 39 2.39 -6.38 -1.35
C HIS A 39 3.93 -6.42 -1.43
N ALA A 40 4.60 -7.10 -0.50
CA ALA A 40 6.05 -7.23 -0.52
C ALA A 40 6.58 -8.07 -1.70
N ALA A 41 5.73 -8.87 -2.35
CA ALA A 41 6.11 -9.63 -3.55
C ALA A 41 6.36 -8.74 -4.79
N PHE A 42 6.06 -7.44 -4.73
CA PHE A 42 6.41 -6.48 -5.77
C PHE A 42 7.88 -6.01 -5.73
N ASN A 43 8.59 -6.31 -4.65
CA ASN A 43 10.05 -6.39 -4.60
C ASN A 43 10.46 -7.70 -3.90
N PRO A 44 10.52 -8.83 -4.60
CA PRO A 44 10.78 -10.13 -3.99
C PRO A 44 12.25 -10.36 -3.63
N GLU A 45 13.17 -9.51 -4.11
CA GLU A 45 14.61 -9.74 -4.07
C GLU A 45 15.22 -9.91 -2.67
N PRO A 46 14.80 -9.17 -1.62
CA PRO A 46 15.30 -9.42 -0.26
C PRO A 46 14.98 -10.82 0.28
N MET A 47 13.97 -11.49 -0.28
CA MET A 47 13.53 -12.82 0.16
C MET A 47 13.82 -13.93 -0.88
N HIS A 48 14.50 -13.61 -1.97
CA HIS A 48 14.73 -14.52 -3.10
C HIS A 48 15.36 -15.86 -2.71
N ALA A 49 16.28 -15.85 -1.73
CA ALA A 49 17.01 -17.05 -1.32
C ALA A 49 16.16 -18.04 -0.51
N PHE A 50 15.03 -17.60 0.04
CA PHE A 50 14.22 -18.36 1.00
C PHE A 50 12.91 -18.87 0.42
N ILE A 51 12.43 -18.30 -0.66
CA ILE A 51 11.12 -18.58 -1.27
C ILE A 51 11.33 -19.28 -2.61
N ASP A 52 10.61 -20.37 -2.85
CA ASP A 52 10.70 -21.12 -4.12
C ASP A 52 10.01 -20.37 -5.27
N ALA A 53 8.86 -19.76 -4.98
CA ALA A 53 8.09 -19.00 -5.96
C ALA A 53 7.29 -17.87 -5.31
N PHE A 54 7.18 -16.73 -6.00
CA PHE A 54 6.33 -15.62 -5.59
C PHE A 54 5.15 -15.50 -6.53
N VAL A 55 3.98 -15.23 -5.96
CA VAL A 55 2.80 -14.79 -6.69
C VAL A 55 2.78 -13.27 -6.67
N VAL A 56 2.93 -12.66 -7.82
CA VAL A 56 2.87 -11.21 -8.02
C VAL A 56 1.45 -10.82 -8.41
N GLY A 57 0.77 -10.08 -7.54
CA GLY A 57 -0.61 -9.64 -7.75
C GLY A 57 -1.65 -10.47 -7.01
N GLU A 58 -2.78 -10.73 -7.67
CA GLU A 58 -3.97 -11.32 -7.07
C GLU A 58 -3.90 -12.87 -7.10
N GLY A 59 -4.22 -13.48 -5.95
CA GLY A 59 -3.98 -14.89 -5.70
C GLY A 59 -5.15 -15.82 -6.03
N GLU A 60 -6.35 -15.28 -6.28
CA GLU A 60 -7.60 -16.03 -6.30
C GLU A 60 -7.61 -17.17 -7.32
N ASP A 61 -7.20 -16.90 -8.56
CA ASP A 61 -7.19 -17.92 -9.62
C ASP A 61 -5.85 -18.66 -9.66
N VAL A 62 -4.73 -17.94 -9.51
CA VAL A 62 -3.38 -18.50 -9.68
C VAL A 62 -3.04 -19.59 -8.68
N ILE A 63 -3.64 -19.54 -7.48
CA ILE A 63 -3.38 -20.58 -6.47
C ILE A 63 -3.85 -21.96 -6.95
N GLN A 64 -4.95 -22.04 -7.69
CA GLN A 64 -5.43 -23.30 -8.26
C GLN A 64 -4.47 -23.79 -9.35
N GLU A 65 -4.00 -22.89 -10.23
CA GLU A 65 -3.02 -23.25 -11.26
C GLU A 65 -1.70 -23.78 -10.66
N ILE A 66 -1.27 -23.19 -9.53
CA ILE A 66 -0.09 -23.67 -8.79
C ILE A 66 -0.33 -25.06 -8.18
N ILE A 67 -1.51 -25.29 -7.59
CA ILE A 67 -1.88 -26.57 -7.00
C ILE A 67 -1.93 -27.65 -8.07
N ASP A 68 -2.57 -27.39 -9.20
CA ASP A 68 -2.66 -28.34 -10.32
C ASP A 68 -1.27 -28.66 -10.86
N CYS A 69 -0.42 -27.67 -11.09
CA CYS A 69 0.97 -27.84 -11.50
C CYS A 69 1.77 -28.70 -10.49
N TYR A 70 1.58 -28.47 -9.20
CA TYR A 70 2.24 -29.25 -8.15
C TYR A 70 1.74 -30.70 -8.11
N GLN A 71 0.45 -30.95 -8.29
CA GLN A 71 -0.13 -32.30 -8.35
C GLN A 71 0.39 -33.08 -9.56
N ASP A 72 0.41 -32.46 -10.75
CA ASP A 72 0.97 -33.06 -11.97
C ASP A 72 2.44 -33.42 -11.80
N TRP A 73 3.22 -32.52 -11.17
CA TRP A 73 4.61 -32.82 -10.84
C TRP A 73 4.76 -34.01 -9.88
N LYS A 74 3.94 -34.11 -8.83
CA LYS A 74 3.96 -35.24 -7.90
C LYS A 74 3.66 -36.56 -8.61
N ILE A 75 2.75 -36.57 -9.57
CA ILE A 75 2.42 -37.76 -10.38
C ILE A 75 3.57 -38.10 -11.31
N SER A 76 4.23 -37.11 -11.90
CA SER A 76 5.34 -37.34 -12.87
C SER A 76 6.61 -37.91 -12.24
N GLY A 77 6.82 -37.69 -10.93
CA GLY A 77 8.01 -38.08 -10.20
C GLY A 77 9.32 -37.44 -10.67
N THR A 78 9.24 -36.32 -11.41
CA THR A 78 10.41 -35.59 -11.89
C THR A 78 11.10 -34.81 -10.77
N ASP A 79 12.23 -34.20 -11.08
CA ASP A 79 12.99 -33.41 -10.11
C ASP A 79 12.32 -32.05 -9.78
N ARG A 80 12.74 -31.43 -8.66
CA ARG A 80 12.22 -30.13 -8.21
C ARG A 80 12.49 -29.01 -9.21
N SER A 81 13.58 -29.09 -9.98
CA SER A 81 13.92 -28.09 -10.98
C SER A 81 12.88 -28.04 -12.11
N THR A 82 12.32 -29.20 -12.47
CA THR A 82 11.23 -29.32 -13.44
C THR A 82 9.95 -28.64 -12.92
N LEU A 83 9.61 -28.85 -11.64
CA LEU A 83 8.49 -28.14 -11.00
C LEU A 83 8.70 -26.63 -11.06
N LEU A 84 9.87 -26.13 -10.66
CA LEU A 84 10.16 -24.71 -10.63
C LEU A 84 10.05 -24.06 -12.02
N ARG A 85 10.54 -24.75 -13.08
CA ARG A 85 10.35 -24.29 -14.46
C ARG A 85 8.88 -24.31 -14.91
N ALA A 86 8.10 -25.28 -14.46
CA ALA A 86 6.67 -25.34 -14.76
C ALA A 86 5.91 -24.19 -14.08
N LEU A 87 6.18 -23.95 -12.81
CA LEU A 87 5.61 -22.83 -12.05
C LEU A 87 5.91 -21.46 -12.68
N ALA A 88 7.14 -21.26 -13.17
CA ALA A 88 7.54 -20.00 -13.81
C ALA A 88 6.80 -19.69 -15.12
N LYS A 89 6.09 -20.65 -15.71
CA LYS A 89 5.24 -20.45 -16.90
C LYS A 89 3.83 -19.98 -16.55
N ILE A 90 3.44 -20.09 -15.28
CA ILE A 90 2.14 -19.60 -14.80
C ILE A 90 2.20 -18.09 -14.75
N TRP A 91 1.20 -17.42 -15.36
CA TRP A 91 1.12 -15.97 -15.35
C TRP A 91 1.06 -15.40 -13.92
N GLY A 92 1.97 -14.47 -13.62
CA GLY A 92 2.10 -13.82 -12.32
C GLY A 92 2.98 -14.59 -11.32
N VAL A 93 3.60 -15.70 -11.72
CA VAL A 93 4.51 -16.45 -10.86
C VAL A 93 5.96 -16.10 -11.19
N TYR A 94 6.70 -15.62 -10.19
CA TYR A 94 8.13 -15.35 -10.23
C TYR A 94 8.88 -16.43 -9.46
N VAL A 95 9.84 -17.10 -10.11
CA VAL A 95 10.70 -18.13 -9.52
C VAL A 95 12.13 -17.63 -9.48
N PRO A 96 12.65 -17.18 -8.31
CA PRO A 96 13.90 -16.42 -8.21
C PRO A 96 15.14 -17.11 -8.79
N VAL A 97 15.23 -18.43 -8.67
CA VAL A 97 16.38 -19.22 -9.16
C VAL A 97 16.54 -19.17 -10.68
N LEU A 98 15.53 -18.74 -11.43
CA LEU A 98 15.55 -18.64 -12.89
C LEU A 98 15.97 -17.25 -13.41
N TYR A 99 16.38 -16.36 -12.51
CA TYR A 99 16.82 -15.00 -12.85
C TYR A 99 18.11 -14.67 -12.10
N THR A 100 18.96 -13.82 -12.69
CA THR A 100 20.18 -13.35 -12.05
C THR A 100 20.45 -11.89 -12.35
N PRO A 101 20.67 -11.05 -11.34
CA PRO A 101 21.16 -9.70 -11.53
C PRO A 101 22.69 -9.68 -11.66
N SER A 102 23.21 -8.79 -12.52
CA SER A 102 24.59 -8.34 -12.50
C SER A 102 24.69 -6.93 -11.91
N TYR A 103 25.85 -6.59 -11.35
CA TYR A 103 26.08 -5.34 -10.66
C TYR A 103 27.26 -4.59 -11.25
N LYS A 104 27.14 -3.25 -11.32
CA LYS A 104 28.22 -2.34 -11.65
C LYS A 104 29.18 -2.19 -10.47
N GLU A 105 30.34 -1.56 -10.71
CA GLU A 105 31.35 -1.26 -9.68
C GLU A 105 30.80 -0.40 -8.52
N ASP A 106 29.83 0.49 -8.81
CA ASP A 106 29.18 1.33 -7.80
C ASP A 106 28.08 0.59 -6.99
N GLY A 107 27.89 -0.69 -7.25
CA GLY A 107 26.90 -1.54 -6.58
C GLY A 107 25.47 -1.41 -7.13
N THR A 108 25.22 -0.55 -8.13
CA THR A 108 23.91 -0.51 -8.80
C THR A 108 23.73 -1.70 -9.74
N ILE A 109 22.49 -2.08 -10.01
CA ILE A 109 22.21 -3.18 -10.95
C ILE A 109 22.55 -2.74 -12.37
N GLU A 110 23.33 -3.56 -13.06
CA GLU A 110 23.65 -3.36 -14.47
C GLU A 110 22.58 -3.98 -15.38
N GLN A 111 22.16 -5.20 -15.04
CA GLN A 111 21.20 -5.97 -15.82
C GLN A 111 20.54 -7.06 -14.94
N ILE A 112 19.35 -7.49 -15.31
CA ILE A 112 18.69 -8.68 -14.73
C ILE A 112 18.40 -9.64 -15.89
N ASP A 113 19.04 -10.80 -15.86
CA ASP A 113 18.93 -11.82 -16.89
C ASP A 113 17.99 -12.95 -16.46
N ARG A 114 17.33 -13.55 -17.44
CA ARG A 114 16.67 -14.84 -17.29
C ARG A 114 17.67 -15.97 -17.60
N LEU A 115 17.68 -16.98 -16.78
CA LEU A 115 18.55 -18.18 -16.95
C LEU A 115 17.87 -19.27 -17.78
N ASP A 116 16.59 -19.13 -18.09
CA ASP A 116 15.78 -20.04 -18.89
C ASP A 116 14.96 -19.23 -19.90
N GLU A 117 15.06 -19.56 -21.19
CA GLU A 117 14.33 -18.87 -22.26
C GLU A 117 12.80 -19.05 -22.16
N GLY A 118 12.36 -20.09 -21.49
CA GLY A 118 10.93 -20.40 -21.28
C GLY A 118 10.23 -19.51 -20.26
N VAL A 119 10.96 -18.61 -19.54
CA VAL A 119 10.37 -17.73 -18.55
C VAL A 119 10.21 -16.30 -19.07
N THR A 120 9.23 -15.60 -18.55
CA THR A 120 8.90 -14.22 -18.98
C THR A 120 9.76 -13.19 -18.25
N LEU A 121 10.15 -12.12 -18.96
CA LEU A 121 10.82 -10.96 -18.39
C LEU A 121 10.25 -9.69 -19.06
N PRO A 122 9.62 -8.78 -18.33
CA PRO A 122 9.31 -8.85 -16.90
C PRO A 122 8.17 -9.82 -16.57
N VAL A 123 8.09 -10.24 -15.31
CA VAL A 123 6.95 -11.01 -14.77
C VAL A 123 5.80 -10.04 -14.53
N LEU A 124 4.74 -10.17 -15.31
CA LEU A 124 3.56 -9.33 -15.20
C LEU A 124 2.67 -9.81 -14.05
N LYS A 125 2.21 -8.91 -13.21
CA LYS A 125 1.31 -9.22 -12.11
C LYS A 125 0.02 -9.90 -12.59
N ARG A 126 -0.51 -10.81 -11.78
CA ARG A 126 -1.84 -11.39 -11.93
C ARG A 126 -2.92 -10.41 -11.50
N ILE A 127 -4.04 -10.40 -12.22
CA ILE A 127 -5.28 -9.70 -11.84
C ILE A 127 -6.49 -10.60 -12.10
N VAL A 128 -7.57 -10.41 -11.34
CA VAL A 128 -8.88 -10.95 -11.65
C VAL A 128 -9.74 -9.87 -12.32
N PRO A 129 -10.44 -10.17 -13.42
CA PRO A 129 -11.20 -9.15 -14.16
C PRO A 129 -12.44 -8.69 -13.38
N VAL A 130 -13.05 -9.61 -12.66
CA VAL A 130 -14.23 -9.42 -11.81
C VAL A 130 -13.87 -9.92 -10.42
N LEU A 131 -14.24 -9.17 -9.40
CA LEU A 131 -13.99 -9.60 -8.02
C LEU A 131 -14.80 -10.88 -7.73
N PRO A 132 -14.17 -11.95 -7.23
CA PRO A 132 -14.89 -13.16 -6.85
C PRO A 132 -15.89 -12.87 -5.73
N PRO A 133 -16.90 -13.72 -5.50
CA PRO A 133 -17.85 -13.53 -4.40
C PRO A 133 -17.13 -13.25 -3.08
N ALA A 134 -17.65 -12.28 -2.31
CA ALA A 134 -17.04 -11.94 -1.03
C ALA A 134 -17.15 -13.12 -0.04
N PRO A 135 -16.13 -13.39 0.78
CA PRO A 135 -16.21 -14.41 1.82
C PRO A 135 -17.38 -14.11 2.78
N THR A 136 -18.14 -15.14 3.14
CA THR A 136 -19.29 -15.04 4.06
C THR A 136 -19.13 -15.90 5.29
N HIS A 137 -18.18 -16.84 5.28
CA HIS A 137 -17.89 -17.74 6.41
C HIS A 137 -16.55 -17.34 7.01
N PHE A 138 -16.58 -16.64 8.12
CA PHE A 138 -15.38 -16.22 8.84
C PHE A 138 -15.17 -17.08 10.08
N ILE A 139 -13.89 -17.30 10.42
CA ILE A 139 -13.54 -17.88 11.72
C ILE A 139 -13.80 -16.81 12.78
N VAL A 140 -14.70 -17.11 13.72
CA VAL A 140 -14.98 -16.24 14.85
C VAL A 140 -14.08 -16.64 16.01
N PRO A 141 -13.14 -15.78 16.44
CA PRO A 141 -12.23 -16.11 17.54
C PRO A 141 -12.96 -16.10 18.90
N TYR A 142 -12.48 -16.91 19.84
CA TYR A 142 -12.96 -16.91 21.22
C TYR A 142 -12.51 -15.70 22.04
N ILE A 143 -11.48 -15.00 21.58
CA ILE A 143 -10.95 -13.80 22.23
C ILE A 143 -11.31 -12.56 21.41
N ASP A 144 -11.41 -11.41 22.06
CA ASP A 144 -11.56 -10.14 21.38
C ASP A 144 -10.32 -9.85 20.54
N THR A 145 -10.56 -9.60 19.26
CA THR A 145 -9.52 -9.15 18.32
C THR A 145 -9.65 -7.66 18.06
N VAL A 146 -8.57 -7.05 17.51
CA VAL A 146 -8.56 -5.61 17.19
C VAL A 146 -9.69 -5.23 16.23
N HIS A 147 -10.18 -6.18 15.43
CA HIS A 147 -11.20 -5.98 14.40
C HIS A 147 -12.31 -7.02 14.50
N ASN A 148 -13.12 -6.96 15.56
CA ASN A 148 -14.32 -7.80 15.73
C ASN A 148 -15.48 -7.29 14.86
N ARG A 149 -15.40 -7.51 13.56
CA ARG A 149 -16.39 -7.03 12.58
C ARG A 149 -16.41 -7.91 11.34
N VAL A 150 -17.52 -7.88 10.59
CA VAL A 150 -17.62 -8.47 9.25
C VAL A 150 -16.91 -7.56 8.25
N PRO A 151 -15.78 -7.95 7.65
CA PRO A 151 -15.13 -7.20 6.60
C PRO A 151 -15.71 -7.57 5.22
N VAL A 152 -16.17 -6.59 4.44
CA VAL A 152 -16.56 -6.80 3.04
C VAL A 152 -15.77 -5.85 2.16
N GLU A 153 -14.99 -6.38 1.21
CA GLU A 153 -14.31 -5.61 0.19
C GLU A 153 -15.35 -5.08 -0.81
N ILE A 154 -15.59 -3.76 -0.80
CA ILE A 154 -16.56 -3.12 -1.70
C ILE A 154 -15.93 -2.72 -3.04
N MET A 155 -14.63 -2.44 -3.03
CA MET A 155 -13.85 -1.97 -4.17
C MET A 155 -12.40 -2.36 -4.01
N ARG A 156 -11.76 -2.82 -5.07
CA ARG A 156 -10.31 -3.09 -5.16
C ARG A 156 -9.64 -2.10 -6.10
N GLY A 157 -8.44 -1.63 -5.73
CA GLY A 157 -7.70 -0.60 -6.46
C GLY A 157 -8.07 0.82 -6.03
N CYS A 158 -7.42 1.82 -6.65
CA CYS A 158 -7.64 3.23 -6.39
C CYS A 158 -7.39 4.06 -7.66
N THR A 159 -8.22 5.09 -7.87
CA THR A 159 -8.17 5.95 -9.05
C THR A 159 -7.35 7.23 -8.86
N ARG A 160 -6.95 7.54 -7.62
CA ARG A 160 -6.43 8.87 -7.25
C ARG A 160 -5.00 9.16 -7.65
N GLY A 161 -4.11 8.19 -7.64
CA GLY A 161 -2.73 8.37 -8.07
C GLY A 161 -1.85 9.18 -7.11
N CYS A 162 -2.07 9.07 -5.79
CA CYS A 162 -1.13 9.64 -4.82
C CYS A 162 0.28 9.09 -5.06
N ARG A 163 1.29 9.95 -5.21
CA ARG A 163 2.63 9.63 -5.72
C ARG A 163 3.48 8.77 -4.79
N PHE A 164 3.15 8.77 -3.51
CA PHE A 164 3.79 7.94 -2.49
C PHE A 164 3.13 6.55 -2.35
N CYS A 165 1.92 6.36 -2.85
CA CYS A 165 1.07 5.23 -2.47
C CYS A 165 1.36 3.97 -3.30
N HIS A 166 2.06 3.00 -2.70
CA HIS A 166 2.34 1.69 -3.30
C HIS A 166 1.04 0.96 -3.68
N ALA A 167 0.12 0.80 -2.70
CA ALA A 167 -1.14 0.11 -2.90
C ALA A 167 -1.97 0.73 -4.04
N GLY A 168 -2.01 2.06 -4.17
CA GLY A 168 -2.70 2.77 -5.24
C GLY A 168 -2.14 2.51 -6.63
N MET A 169 -0.87 2.11 -6.74
CA MET A 169 -0.23 1.78 -8.03
C MET A 169 -0.35 0.29 -8.35
N ILE A 170 -0.01 -0.58 -7.42
CA ILE A 170 0.05 -2.03 -7.69
C ILE A 170 -1.33 -2.69 -7.78
N ASN A 171 -2.38 -2.13 -7.17
CA ASN A 171 -3.74 -2.70 -7.20
C ASN A 171 -4.61 -2.13 -8.35
N ARG A 172 -4.06 -1.39 -9.30
CA ARG A 172 -4.79 -1.01 -10.53
C ARG A 172 -5.07 -2.25 -11.36
N PRO A 173 -6.22 -2.30 -12.08
CA PRO A 173 -7.30 -1.32 -12.20
C PRO A 173 -8.28 -1.33 -11.02
N VAL A 174 -9.21 -0.35 -11.00
CA VAL A 174 -10.30 -0.33 -10.02
C VAL A 174 -11.43 -1.26 -10.47
N ARG A 175 -11.95 -2.03 -9.53
CA ARG A 175 -13.13 -2.91 -9.69
C ARG A 175 -14.02 -2.74 -8.48
N GLU A 176 -15.31 -2.51 -8.72
CA GLU A 176 -16.33 -2.29 -7.70
C GLU A 176 -17.33 -3.44 -7.68
N ARG A 177 -17.82 -3.83 -6.51
CA ARG A 177 -18.95 -4.73 -6.36
C ARG A 177 -20.24 -3.94 -6.48
N SER A 178 -21.33 -4.59 -6.92
CA SER A 178 -22.65 -3.97 -6.87
C SER A 178 -23.16 -3.83 -5.43
N VAL A 179 -24.05 -2.88 -5.20
CA VAL A 179 -24.68 -2.68 -3.86
C VAL A 179 -25.40 -3.95 -3.42
N GLU A 180 -26.12 -4.61 -4.34
CA GLU A 180 -26.85 -5.83 -4.03
C GLU A 180 -25.93 -6.99 -3.62
N GLU A 181 -24.82 -7.19 -4.34
CA GLU A 181 -23.83 -8.20 -4.00
C GLU A 181 -23.24 -7.97 -2.60
N ILE A 182 -22.97 -6.70 -2.25
CA ILE A 182 -22.47 -6.34 -0.92
C ILE A 182 -23.51 -6.63 0.15
N LEU A 183 -24.78 -6.28 -0.08
CA LEU A 183 -25.88 -6.53 0.88
C LEU A 183 -26.08 -8.02 1.13
N CYS A 184 -26.14 -8.83 0.07
CA CYS A 184 -26.27 -10.29 0.19
C CYS A 184 -25.10 -10.90 0.95
N SER A 185 -23.86 -10.44 0.68
CA SER A 185 -22.66 -10.93 1.38
C SER A 185 -22.67 -10.54 2.86
N LEU A 186 -23.11 -9.33 3.19
CA LEU A 186 -23.25 -8.87 4.58
C LEU A 186 -24.30 -9.68 5.33
N GLU A 187 -25.45 -9.95 4.74
CA GLU A 187 -26.51 -10.77 5.34
C GLU A 187 -25.99 -12.15 5.71
N ALA A 188 -25.42 -12.86 4.72
CA ALA A 188 -24.88 -14.19 4.92
C ALA A 188 -23.75 -14.20 5.97
N ALA A 189 -22.86 -13.23 5.94
CA ALA A 189 -21.75 -13.15 6.89
C ALA A 189 -22.20 -12.84 8.32
N LEU A 190 -23.18 -11.95 8.50
CA LEU A 190 -23.75 -11.63 9.83
C LEU A 190 -24.48 -12.82 10.44
N ASP A 191 -25.22 -13.58 9.62
CA ASP A 191 -25.93 -14.78 10.08
C ASP A 191 -24.96 -15.89 10.53
N HIS A 192 -23.76 -15.98 9.94
CA HIS A 192 -22.74 -16.97 10.32
C HIS A 192 -21.85 -16.53 11.48
N THR A 193 -21.71 -15.23 11.76
CA THR A 193 -20.70 -14.73 12.70
C THR A 193 -21.27 -14.11 13.96
N GLY A 194 -22.45 -13.50 13.87
CA GLY A 194 -23.05 -12.73 14.97
C GLY A 194 -22.31 -11.43 15.33
N PHE A 195 -21.42 -10.92 14.47
CA PHE A 195 -20.76 -9.63 14.72
C PHE A 195 -21.76 -8.47 14.72
N GLU A 196 -21.50 -7.46 15.56
CA GLU A 196 -22.31 -6.24 15.68
C GLU A 196 -21.73 -5.05 14.89
N GLU A 197 -20.63 -5.25 14.18
CA GLU A 197 -19.98 -4.23 13.35
C GLU A 197 -19.67 -4.79 11.96
N ILE A 198 -19.85 -3.97 10.94
CA ILE A 198 -19.44 -4.24 9.56
C ILE A 198 -18.38 -3.25 9.13
N GLY A 199 -17.40 -3.72 8.37
CA GLY A 199 -16.37 -2.91 7.74
C GLY A 199 -16.49 -2.93 6.22
N LEU A 200 -16.78 -1.79 5.60
CA LEU A 200 -16.79 -1.65 4.14
C LEU A 200 -15.38 -1.31 3.67
N LEU A 201 -14.65 -2.34 3.24
CA LEU A 201 -13.22 -2.24 2.98
C LEU A 201 -12.91 -1.81 1.54
N SER A 202 -12.00 -0.86 1.40
CA SER A 202 -11.32 -0.53 0.15
C SER A 202 -10.09 0.35 0.43
N LEU A 203 -9.29 0.66 -0.58
CA LEU A 203 -8.21 1.65 -0.48
C LEU A 203 -8.73 3.08 -0.35
N SER A 204 -9.97 3.34 -0.75
CA SER A 204 -10.62 4.64 -0.68
C SER A 204 -12.15 4.47 -0.68
N SER A 205 -12.74 4.20 0.49
CA SER A 205 -14.16 3.86 0.60
C SER A 205 -15.09 5.00 0.17
N SER A 206 -14.70 6.25 0.40
CA SER A 206 -15.46 7.42 -0.07
C SER A 206 -15.42 7.63 -1.59
N ASP A 207 -14.52 6.94 -2.31
CA ASP A 207 -14.42 6.97 -3.78
C ASP A 207 -15.19 5.83 -4.46
N TYR A 208 -15.81 4.91 -3.69
CA TYR A 208 -16.75 3.95 -4.26
C TYR A 208 -17.92 4.70 -4.90
N THR A 209 -18.22 4.39 -6.18
CA THR A 209 -19.13 5.22 -7.02
C THR A 209 -20.51 5.42 -6.40
N ARG A 210 -21.04 4.40 -5.70
CA ARG A 210 -22.37 4.40 -5.09
C ARG A 210 -22.34 4.42 -3.56
N ILE A 211 -21.35 5.09 -2.95
CA ILE A 211 -21.11 5.01 -1.48
C ILE A 211 -22.30 5.46 -0.64
N VAL A 212 -22.94 6.57 -1.01
CA VAL A 212 -24.12 7.09 -0.27
C VAL A 212 -25.28 6.13 -0.38
N GLU A 213 -25.55 5.61 -1.56
CA GLU A 213 -26.59 4.59 -1.78
C GLU A 213 -26.31 3.32 -0.96
N LEU A 214 -25.07 2.82 -1.00
CA LEU A 214 -24.66 1.63 -0.24
C LEU A 214 -24.89 1.82 1.26
N VAL A 215 -24.43 2.92 1.84
CA VAL A 215 -24.57 3.18 3.27
C VAL A 215 -26.04 3.31 3.67
N ASN A 216 -26.86 3.96 2.86
CA ASN A 216 -28.30 4.07 3.08
C ASN A 216 -28.98 2.69 2.98
N ALA A 217 -28.65 1.89 1.97
CA ALA A 217 -29.20 0.55 1.79
C ALA A 217 -28.83 -0.40 2.94
N VAL A 218 -27.57 -0.34 3.41
CA VAL A 218 -27.13 -1.09 4.60
C VAL A 218 -27.91 -0.64 5.85
N SER A 219 -28.05 0.67 6.06
CA SER A 219 -28.78 1.22 7.20
C SER A 219 -30.26 0.81 7.20
N GLN A 220 -30.91 0.76 6.04
CA GLN A 220 -32.30 0.32 5.88
C GLN A 220 -32.45 -1.19 6.04
N ARG A 221 -31.57 -1.99 5.39
CA ARG A 221 -31.63 -3.46 5.41
C ARG A 221 -31.46 -4.03 6.82
N PHE A 222 -30.59 -3.42 7.60
CA PHE A 222 -30.28 -3.85 8.96
C PHE A 222 -30.89 -2.95 10.04
N ALA A 223 -31.93 -2.18 9.71
CA ALA A 223 -32.65 -1.36 10.67
C ALA A 223 -33.14 -2.18 11.87
N GLY A 224 -32.88 -1.70 13.08
CA GLY A 224 -33.22 -2.41 14.33
C GLY A 224 -32.22 -3.46 14.81
N LYS A 225 -31.21 -3.86 14.01
CA LYS A 225 -30.14 -4.78 14.46
C LYS A 225 -29.00 -4.07 15.22
N ASN A 226 -29.05 -2.75 15.38
CA ASN A 226 -28.08 -1.91 16.10
C ASN A 226 -26.61 -2.11 15.65
N LEU A 227 -26.42 -2.33 14.32
CA LEU A 227 -25.14 -2.58 13.72
C LEU A 227 -24.29 -1.31 13.56
N GLY A 228 -23.00 -1.40 13.89
CA GLY A 228 -22.01 -0.38 13.58
C GLY A 228 -21.54 -0.46 12.13
N ILE A 229 -21.49 0.68 11.39
CA ILE A 229 -20.90 0.75 10.05
C ILE A 229 -19.56 1.46 10.16
N SER A 230 -18.49 0.80 9.72
CA SER A 230 -17.13 1.33 9.68
C SER A 230 -16.69 1.57 8.24
N LEU A 231 -16.24 2.78 7.95
CA LEU A 231 -15.59 3.17 6.70
C LEU A 231 -14.15 3.57 6.99
N PRO A 232 -13.19 2.64 6.90
CA PRO A 232 -11.83 2.89 7.39
C PRO A 232 -11.01 3.87 6.53
N SER A 233 -11.36 4.05 5.26
CA SER A 233 -10.55 4.81 4.29
C SER A 233 -11.35 5.94 3.68
N LEU A 234 -11.50 7.05 4.43
CA LEU A 234 -12.21 8.23 3.98
C LEU A 234 -11.25 9.30 3.47
N ARG A 235 -11.54 9.84 2.29
CA ARG A 235 -10.84 10.99 1.73
C ARG A 235 -11.64 12.27 1.97
N ILE A 236 -10.92 13.36 2.22
CA ILE A 236 -11.54 14.67 2.48
C ILE A 236 -12.27 15.17 1.25
N GLU A 237 -11.68 14.97 0.06
CA GLU A 237 -12.20 15.48 -1.22
C GLU A 237 -13.51 14.83 -1.66
N SER A 238 -13.70 13.55 -1.33
CA SER A 238 -14.90 12.77 -1.68
C SER A 238 -15.86 12.59 -0.50
N PHE A 239 -15.60 13.29 0.60
CA PHE A 239 -16.40 13.21 1.80
C PHE A 239 -17.57 14.21 1.77
N SER A 240 -18.79 13.70 1.59
CA SER A 240 -20.00 14.53 1.52
C SER A 240 -20.73 14.60 2.86
N ILE A 241 -21.53 15.68 3.03
CA ILE A 241 -22.43 15.84 4.18
C ILE A 241 -23.45 14.71 4.22
N GLU A 242 -23.94 14.27 3.07
CA GLU A 242 -24.90 13.17 2.92
C GLU A 242 -24.32 11.85 3.43
N LEU A 243 -23.06 11.55 3.11
CA LEU A 243 -22.36 10.38 3.64
C LEU A 243 -22.22 10.43 5.17
N MET A 244 -21.90 11.61 5.72
CA MET A 244 -21.85 11.83 7.17
C MET A 244 -23.19 11.57 7.84
N ASP A 245 -24.28 12.05 7.26
CA ASP A 245 -25.61 11.90 7.82
C ASP A 245 -26.09 10.45 7.71
N ALA A 246 -25.74 9.73 6.65
CA ALA A 246 -26.00 8.31 6.51
C ALA A 246 -25.26 7.46 7.58
N LEU A 247 -24.06 7.86 8.00
CA LEU A 247 -23.28 7.20 9.05
C LEU A 247 -23.72 7.53 10.49
N ARG A 248 -24.63 8.49 10.69
CA ARG A 248 -25.07 8.93 12.04
C ARG A 248 -25.74 7.86 12.88
N THR A 249 -26.28 6.82 12.27
CA THR A 249 -26.98 5.72 12.95
C THR A 249 -26.02 4.72 13.61
N SER A 250 -24.71 4.78 13.29
CA SER A 250 -23.72 3.86 13.83
C SER A 250 -23.08 4.36 15.14
N ARG A 251 -22.46 3.45 15.92
CA ARG A 251 -21.74 3.78 17.16
C ARG A 251 -20.69 4.87 16.89
N ARG A 252 -20.68 5.92 17.71
CA ARG A 252 -19.80 7.09 17.56
C ARG A 252 -18.37 6.75 17.96
N GLY A 253 -17.52 6.36 16.99
CA GLY A 253 -16.07 6.33 17.11
C GLY A 253 -15.43 7.70 16.86
N GLY A 254 -14.10 7.79 16.88
CA GLY A 254 -13.36 8.95 16.38
C GLY A 254 -13.40 9.00 14.85
N PHE A 255 -13.31 10.20 14.28
CA PHE A 255 -13.23 10.41 12.83
C PHE A 255 -11.78 10.51 12.38
N THR A 256 -11.42 9.83 11.29
CA THR A 256 -10.04 9.84 10.76
C THR A 256 -10.01 10.52 9.40
N LEU A 257 -9.14 11.50 9.26
CA LEU A 257 -8.83 12.21 8.01
C LEU A 257 -7.33 12.14 7.75
N ALA A 258 -6.94 11.99 6.50
CA ALA A 258 -5.55 11.88 6.10
C ALA A 258 -5.17 12.97 5.08
N PRO A 259 -4.88 14.20 5.51
CA PRO A 259 -4.37 15.24 4.60
C PRO A 259 -2.96 14.93 4.09
N GLU A 260 -2.19 14.10 4.79
CA GLU A 260 -0.81 13.67 4.56
C GLU A 260 0.23 14.79 4.68
N ALA A 261 -0.08 16.00 4.22
CA ALA A 261 0.75 17.19 4.33
C ALA A 261 -0.09 18.42 4.74
N ALA A 262 0.53 19.42 5.35
CA ALA A 262 -0.18 20.58 5.87
C ALA A 262 -0.32 21.73 4.88
N THR A 263 0.68 21.96 4.02
CA THR A 263 0.64 23.01 3.00
C THR A 263 0.00 22.51 1.70
N GLU A 264 -0.69 23.39 1.00
CA GLU A 264 -1.29 23.07 -0.31
C GLU A 264 -0.21 22.71 -1.32
N ARG A 265 0.92 23.40 -1.31
CA ARG A 265 2.11 23.06 -2.09
C ARG A 265 2.53 21.60 -1.91
N MET A 266 2.67 21.14 -0.68
CA MET A 266 3.06 19.75 -0.42
C MET A 266 1.97 18.75 -0.84
N ARG A 267 0.70 19.11 -0.65
CA ARG A 267 -0.42 18.26 -1.13
C ARG A 267 -0.46 18.14 -2.65
N GLU A 268 -0.07 19.18 -3.38
CA GLU A 268 0.09 19.15 -4.84
C GLU A 268 1.27 18.26 -5.24
N ILE A 269 2.43 18.40 -4.58
CA ILE A 269 3.60 17.55 -4.82
C ILE A 269 3.28 16.06 -4.65
N ILE A 270 2.54 15.69 -3.62
CA ILE A 270 2.15 14.28 -3.38
C ILE A 270 0.92 13.82 -4.17
N ASN A 271 0.34 14.67 -5.01
CA ASN A 271 -0.90 14.46 -5.76
C ASN A 271 -2.11 14.13 -4.86
N LYS A 272 -2.29 14.93 -3.82
CA LYS A 272 -3.46 14.87 -2.92
C LYS A 272 -4.00 16.29 -2.67
N PRO A 273 -4.53 16.94 -3.71
CA PRO A 273 -4.89 18.37 -3.68
C PRO A 273 -6.16 18.61 -2.86
N VAL A 274 -6.01 18.78 -1.57
CA VAL A 274 -7.07 19.21 -0.63
C VAL A 274 -6.78 20.65 -0.21
N SER A 275 -7.76 21.56 -0.31
CA SER A 275 -7.56 22.89 0.21
C SER A 275 -7.66 22.93 1.74
N THR A 276 -6.93 23.85 2.35
CA THR A 276 -7.00 24.05 3.81
C THR A 276 -8.40 24.46 4.25
N VAL A 277 -9.09 25.26 3.43
CA VAL A 277 -10.49 25.67 3.68
C VAL A 277 -11.39 24.45 3.73
N GLN A 278 -11.33 23.58 2.73
CA GLN A 278 -12.13 22.37 2.67
C GLN A 278 -11.87 21.43 3.88
N LEU A 279 -10.61 21.29 4.29
CA LEU A 279 -10.27 20.50 5.48
C LEU A 279 -10.91 21.08 6.74
N LEU A 280 -10.82 22.41 6.95
CA LEU A 280 -11.39 23.07 8.13
C LEU A 280 -12.92 23.04 8.13
N GLU A 281 -13.57 23.17 6.97
CA GLU A 281 -15.02 23.03 6.83
C GLU A 281 -15.48 21.61 7.17
N THR A 282 -14.77 20.60 6.64
CA THR A 282 -15.02 19.18 6.94
C THR A 282 -14.87 18.91 8.43
N THR A 283 -13.81 19.38 9.07
CA THR A 283 -13.59 19.19 10.52
C THR A 283 -14.66 19.89 11.36
N ARG A 284 -15.09 21.09 10.99
CA ARG A 284 -16.19 21.80 11.62
C ARG A 284 -17.50 21.02 11.51
N ALA A 285 -17.81 20.48 10.33
CA ALA A 285 -18.99 19.67 10.09
C ALA A 285 -18.99 18.35 10.92
N ILE A 286 -17.83 17.72 11.10
CA ILE A 286 -17.66 16.53 11.94
C ILE A 286 -17.95 16.86 13.42
N TYR A 287 -17.34 17.93 13.97
CA TYR A 287 -17.59 18.34 15.35
C TYR A 287 -19.06 18.75 15.58
N ALA A 288 -19.69 19.43 14.62
CA ALA A 288 -21.10 19.84 14.70
C ALA A 288 -22.06 18.62 14.78
N ARG A 289 -21.66 17.47 14.28
CA ARG A 289 -22.42 16.21 14.38
C ARG A 289 -22.17 15.42 15.66
N GLY A 290 -21.42 16.01 16.60
CA GLY A 290 -21.22 15.47 17.95
C GLY A 290 -20.05 14.50 18.08
N TYR A 291 -19.21 14.34 17.06
CA TYR A 291 -17.90 13.69 17.23
C TYR A 291 -17.03 14.60 18.09
N THR A 292 -16.33 14.01 19.04
CA THR A 292 -15.47 14.77 19.97
C THR A 292 -14.00 14.68 19.64
N THR A 293 -13.60 13.63 18.90
CA THR A 293 -12.20 13.36 18.57
C THR A 293 -12.03 13.21 17.06
N ILE A 294 -11.12 13.99 16.50
CA ILE A 294 -10.64 13.82 15.12
C ILE A 294 -9.21 13.28 15.17
N LYS A 295 -8.91 12.28 14.34
CA LYS A 295 -7.56 11.83 14.04
C LYS A 295 -7.12 12.42 12.73
N LEU A 296 -5.92 13.02 12.69
CA LEU A 296 -5.29 13.48 11.46
C LEU A 296 -4.03 12.70 11.19
N TYR A 297 -3.88 12.18 9.97
CA TYR A 297 -2.64 11.53 9.57
C TYR A 297 -1.81 12.43 8.66
N PHE A 298 -0.53 12.54 9.00
CA PHE A 298 0.49 13.25 8.25
C PHE A 298 1.69 12.35 7.99
N MET A 299 2.45 12.69 6.97
CA MET A 299 3.79 12.15 6.72
C MET A 299 4.80 13.29 6.68
N ILE A 300 5.98 13.05 7.24
CA ILE A 300 7.17 13.91 7.12
C ILE A 300 8.23 13.20 6.28
N GLY A 301 9.18 13.94 5.70
CA GLY A 301 10.24 13.39 4.87
C GLY A 301 9.85 13.26 3.39
N HIS A 302 8.82 13.95 2.94
CA HIS A 302 8.47 14.03 1.52
C HIS A 302 9.55 14.74 0.69
N PRO A 303 9.69 14.41 -0.61
CA PRO A 303 10.58 15.17 -1.47
C PRO A 303 10.19 16.66 -1.49
N ALA A 304 11.20 17.53 -1.47
CA ALA A 304 11.05 18.99 -1.42
C ALA A 304 10.34 19.56 -0.17
N GLU A 305 10.18 18.78 0.90
CA GLU A 305 9.65 19.24 2.18
C GLU A 305 10.67 20.12 2.91
N THR A 306 10.21 21.23 3.45
CA THR A 306 11.01 22.16 4.28
C THR A 306 10.58 22.13 5.74
N MET A 307 11.38 22.71 6.63
CA MET A 307 11.00 22.82 8.05
C MET A 307 9.75 23.69 8.27
N GLU A 308 9.49 24.64 7.37
CA GLU A 308 8.27 25.45 7.36
C GLU A 308 7.04 24.60 7.02
N ASP A 309 7.15 23.62 6.12
CA ASP A 309 6.07 22.67 5.83
C ASP A 309 5.77 21.78 7.04
N VAL A 310 6.82 21.38 7.77
CA VAL A 310 6.67 20.62 9.02
C VAL A 310 6.02 21.47 10.11
N GLN A 311 6.44 22.75 10.27
CA GLN A 311 5.78 23.69 11.20
C GLN A 311 4.30 23.88 10.85
N ALA A 312 3.98 23.96 9.57
CA ALA A 312 2.59 24.09 9.10
C ALA A 312 1.71 22.91 9.54
N ILE A 313 2.26 21.70 9.80
CA ILE A 313 1.51 20.58 10.39
C ILE A 313 1.00 20.98 11.78
N ALA A 314 1.86 21.58 12.61
CA ALA A 314 1.46 22.01 13.93
C ALA A 314 0.44 23.16 13.87
N ASP A 315 0.62 24.10 12.96
CA ASP A 315 -0.29 25.24 12.79
C ASP A 315 -1.66 24.77 12.34
N LEU A 316 -1.74 23.84 11.39
CA LEU A 316 -2.99 23.24 10.92
C LEU A 316 -3.70 22.46 12.03
N CYS A 317 -2.97 21.69 12.83
CA CYS A 317 -3.53 20.97 13.99
C CYS A 317 -4.15 21.96 15.00
N ASN A 318 -3.46 23.06 15.29
CA ASN A 318 -3.97 24.11 16.19
C ASN A 318 -5.23 24.78 15.60
N GLN A 319 -5.27 25.05 14.29
CA GLN A 319 -6.46 25.58 13.61
C GLN A 319 -7.64 24.63 13.69
N VAL A 320 -7.45 23.33 13.41
CA VAL A 320 -8.50 22.30 13.51
C VAL A 320 -9.05 22.19 14.93
N LEU A 321 -8.19 22.19 15.94
CA LEU A 321 -8.65 22.18 17.34
C LEU A 321 -9.41 23.46 17.69
N ALA A 322 -8.96 24.63 17.21
CA ALA A 322 -9.66 25.89 17.43
C ALA A 322 -11.06 25.90 16.80
N GLU A 323 -11.21 25.36 15.58
CA GLU A 323 -12.52 25.18 14.95
C GLU A 323 -13.41 24.22 15.77
N GLY A 324 -12.86 23.11 16.25
CA GLY A 324 -13.60 22.21 17.13
C GLY A 324 -14.06 22.87 18.43
N ARG A 325 -13.22 23.70 19.04
CA ARG A 325 -13.56 24.45 20.26
C ARG A 325 -14.66 25.51 20.03
N LYS A 326 -14.73 26.10 18.85
CA LYS A 326 -15.85 27.02 18.48
C LYS A 326 -17.19 26.25 18.44
N VAL A 327 -17.19 24.97 18.02
CA VAL A 327 -18.42 24.19 17.81
C VAL A 327 -18.87 23.47 19.08
N ILE A 328 -17.97 22.76 19.78
CA ILE A 328 -18.30 21.88 20.91
C ILE A 328 -17.57 22.24 22.21
N GLY A 329 -16.87 23.36 22.24
CA GLY A 329 -16.15 23.85 23.41
C GLY A 329 -14.98 22.95 23.81
N ARG A 330 -14.74 22.83 25.12
CA ARG A 330 -13.61 22.06 25.68
C ARG A 330 -13.70 20.54 25.48
N ARG A 331 -14.72 20.02 24.82
CA ARG A 331 -14.84 18.59 24.48
C ARG A 331 -14.07 18.20 23.22
N ALA A 332 -13.65 19.20 22.42
CA ALA A 332 -12.88 18.97 21.22
C ALA A 332 -11.52 18.35 21.55
N ARG A 333 -11.16 17.26 20.85
CA ARG A 333 -9.89 16.53 20.94
C ARG A 333 -9.33 16.33 19.54
N LEU A 334 -8.01 16.34 19.44
CA LEU A 334 -7.29 16.08 18.20
C LEU A 334 -6.15 15.09 18.44
N ASN A 335 -6.09 14.04 17.63
CA ASN A 335 -5.05 13.02 17.70
C ASN A 335 -4.27 13.01 16.37
N PRO A 336 -3.26 13.87 16.16
CA PRO A 336 -2.40 13.78 15.00
C PRO A 336 -1.47 12.56 15.12
N GLY A 337 -1.41 11.77 14.05
CA GLY A 337 -0.43 10.71 13.84
C GLY A 337 0.50 11.14 12.71
N VAL A 338 1.81 11.07 12.94
CA VAL A 338 2.83 11.46 11.98
C VAL A 338 3.69 10.25 11.67
N SER A 339 3.64 9.77 10.43
CA SER A 339 4.55 8.75 9.92
C SER A 339 5.70 9.40 9.14
N THR A 340 6.76 8.63 8.89
CA THR A 340 7.84 9.07 7.99
C THR A 340 7.62 8.44 6.62
N PHE A 341 7.84 9.22 5.58
CA PHE A 341 7.75 8.77 4.21
C PHE A 341 8.88 7.79 3.86
N VAL A 342 8.50 6.65 3.29
CA VAL A 342 9.41 5.67 2.70
C VAL A 342 9.09 5.55 1.21
N PRO A 343 10.07 5.83 0.30
CA PRO A 343 9.87 5.63 -1.12
C PRO A 343 9.66 4.15 -1.43
N LYS A 344 8.51 3.79 -2.00
CA LYS A 344 8.15 2.40 -2.30
C LYS A 344 8.38 2.05 -3.77
N PRO A 345 8.66 0.76 -4.09
CA PRO A 345 8.69 0.23 -5.45
C PRO A 345 7.44 0.59 -6.26
N HIS A 346 7.57 0.69 -7.57
CA HIS A 346 6.46 0.94 -8.50
C HIS A 346 5.64 2.21 -8.23
N THR A 347 6.20 3.19 -7.54
CA THR A 347 5.57 4.50 -7.31
C THR A 347 6.32 5.62 -8.03
N PRO A 348 5.67 6.77 -8.32
CA PRO A 348 6.37 7.95 -8.83
C PRO A 348 7.54 8.39 -7.95
N PHE A 349 7.49 8.15 -6.65
CA PHE A 349 8.55 8.53 -5.71
C PHE A 349 9.62 7.45 -5.48
N GLN A 350 9.66 6.38 -6.27
CA GLN A 350 10.70 5.35 -6.13
C GLN A 350 12.13 5.84 -6.34
N TRP A 351 12.34 7.00 -6.98
CA TRP A 351 13.66 7.61 -7.24
C TRP A 351 14.20 8.45 -6.09
N VAL A 352 13.34 8.90 -5.18
CA VAL A 352 13.77 9.79 -4.09
C VAL A 352 14.45 9.02 -2.95
N SER A 353 15.26 9.74 -2.17
CA SER A 353 15.88 9.22 -0.95
C SER A 353 14.94 9.33 0.25
N CYS A 354 15.19 8.54 1.30
CA CYS A 354 14.61 8.75 2.62
C CYS A 354 15.39 9.83 3.38
N ASP A 355 14.73 10.51 4.30
CA ASP A 355 15.39 11.31 5.33
C ASP A 355 16.30 10.43 6.20
N THR A 356 17.36 11.01 6.74
CA THR A 356 18.20 10.35 7.75
C THR A 356 17.49 10.34 9.11
N VAL A 357 17.99 9.52 10.03
CA VAL A 357 17.47 9.47 11.42
C VAL A 357 17.50 10.86 12.05
N GLU A 358 18.60 11.61 11.88
CA GLU A 358 18.78 12.96 12.44
C GLU A 358 17.78 13.96 11.85
N GLN A 359 17.50 13.87 10.54
CA GLN A 359 16.51 14.71 9.89
C GLN A 359 15.10 14.42 10.41
N ILE A 360 14.74 13.14 10.56
CA ILE A 360 13.45 12.71 11.10
C ILE A 360 13.30 13.20 12.55
N GLU A 361 14.31 13.01 13.39
CA GLU A 361 14.30 13.46 14.79
C GLU A 361 14.17 14.98 14.92
N ALA A 362 14.86 15.75 14.06
CA ALA A 362 14.75 17.20 14.03
C ALA A 362 13.32 17.66 13.73
N LYS A 363 12.66 17.02 12.75
CA LYS A 363 11.26 17.29 12.38
C LYS A 363 10.30 16.90 13.51
N GLN A 364 10.48 15.73 14.12
CA GLN A 364 9.68 15.28 15.27
C GLN A 364 9.86 16.20 16.49
N ALA A 365 11.08 16.65 16.75
CA ALA A 365 11.36 17.60 17.84
C ALA A 365 10.68 18.95 17.62
N LEU A 366 10.61 19.44 16.37
CA LEU A 366 9.85 20.64 16.02
C LEU A 366 8.37 20.46 16.34
N LEU A 367 7.74 19.39 15.86
CA LEU A 367 6.32 19.10 16.10
C LEU A 367 6.02 18.97 17.60
N LYS A 368 6.87 18.29 18.38
CA LYS A 368 6.74 18.13 19.83
C LYS A 368 6.80 19.48 20.56
N ARG A 369 7.63 20.41 20.09
CA ARG A 369 7.72 21.76 20.68
C ARG A 369 6.50 22.62 20.34
N SER A 370 5.92 22.45 19.14
CA SER A 370 4.83 23.30 18.60
C SER A 370 3.44 22.80 19.01
N LEU A 371 3.27 21.52 19.35
CA LEU A 371 1.99 20.88 19.72
C LEU A 371 1.99 20.55 21.23
N ARG A 372 1.77 21.57 22.07
CA ARG A 372 1.76 21.43 23.55
C ARG A 372 0.38 21.48 24.18
N ASP A 373 -0.68 21.68 23.37
CA ASP A 373 -2.04 21.76 23.90
C ASP A 373 -2.44 20.38 24.48
N ARG A 374 -2.99 20.37 25.70
CA ARG A 374 -3.40 19.13 26.41
C ARG A 374 -4.50 18.35 25.69
N ASP A 375 -5.23 19.00 24.79
CA ASP A 375 -6.31 18.41 24.02
C ASP A 375 -5.81 17.85 22.68
N ILE A 376 -4.47 17.92 22.42
CA ILE A 376 -3.77 17.33 21.29
C ILE A 376 -2.93 16.13 21.77
N LYS A 377 -3.18 14.94 21.23
CA LYS A 377 -2.37 13.76 21.49
C LYS A 377 -1.57 13.39 20.24
N LEU A 378 -0.35 13.94 20.14
CA LEU A 378 0.58 13.64 19.05
C LEU A 378 1.20 12.24 19.22
N THR A 379 1.22 11.49 18.12
CA THR A 379 1.92 10.19 18.00
C THR A 379 2.75 10.19 16.72
N TRP A 380 3.85 9.42 16.67
CA TRP A 380 4.70 9.28 15.48
C TRP A 380 5.35 7.90 15.40
N SER A 381 5.79 7.53 14.18
CA SER A 381 6.63 6.34 13.95
C SER A 381 8.06 6.62 14.40
N LYS A 382 8.73 5.62 14.99
CA LYS A 382 10.14 5.75 15.34
C LYS A 382 11.00 5.81 14.06
N PRO A 383 12.09 6.60 14.05
CA PRO A 383 13.01 6.65 12.91
C PRO A 383 13.56 5.28 12.53
N GLU A 384 13.86 4.44 13.51
CA GLU A 384 14.43 3.11 13.33
C GLU A 384 13.46 2.17 12.61
N ASP A 385 12.14 2.24 12.90
CA ASP A 385 11.10 1.48 12.21
C ASP A 385 11.09 1.87 10.71
N THR A 386 11.25 3.17 10.44
CA THR A 386 11.32 3.73 9.08
C THR A 386 12.54 3.21 8.32
N MET A 387 13.70 3.18 8.97
CA MET A 387 14.93 2.67 8.35
C MET A 387 14.80 1.20 7.97
N LEU A 388 14.28 0.36 8.87
CA LEU A 388 14.04 -1.05 8.58
C LEU A 388 13.11 -1.23 7.38
N GLU A 389 11.97 -0.53 7.38
CA GLU A 389 11.04 -0.58 6.26
C GLU A 389 11.70 -0.17 4.94
N ALA A 390 12.52 0.89 4.96
CA ALA A 390 13.21 1.37 3.77
C ALA A 390 14.26 0.38 3.26
N TRP A 391 15.07 -0.23 4.14
CA TRP A 391 16.06 -1.25 3.76
C TRP A 391 15.40 -2.43 3.07
N LEU A 392 14.33 -2.96 3.67
CA LEU A 392 13.66 -4.16 3.19
C LEU A 392 12.84 -3.90 1.92
N SER A 393 12.14 -2.77 1.84
CA SER A 393 11.32 -2.47 0.67
C SER A 393 12.13 -2.04 -0.58
N ARG A 394 13.33 -1.51 -0.39
CA ARG A 394 14.19 -0.98 -1.45
C ARG A 394 15.41 -1.84 -1.73
N GLY A 395 15.62 -2.88 -0.95
CA GLY A 395 16.74 -3.78 -1.03
C GLY A 395 16.78 -4.62 -2.29
N ASP A 396 17.96 -5.00 -2.70
CA ASP A 396 18.21 -5.95 -3.77
C ASP A 396 18.46 -7.37 -3.21
N ARG A 397 18.90 -8.27 -4.08
CA ARG A 397 19.13 -9.69 -3.76
C ARG A 397 20.16 -9.90 -2.64
N ARG A 398 21.13 -9.00 -2.47
CA ARG A 398 22.14 -9.06 -1.40
C ARG A 398 21.52 -8.90 -0.02
N MET A 399 20.36 -8.24 0.07
CA MET A 399 19.64 -8.09 1.33
C MET A 399 19.19 -9.42 1.96
N SER A 400 19.08 -10.49 1.20
CA SER A 400 18.75 -11.80 1.78
C SER A 400 19.79 -12.27 2.80
N ALA A 401 21.07 -11.97 2.56
CA ALA A 401 22.13 -12.28 3.53
C ALA A 401 21.98 -11.47 4.82
N VAL A 402 21.60 -10.18 4.72
CA VAL A 402 21.34 -9.34 5.89
C VAL A 402 20.11 -9.83 6.67
N VAL A 403 19.02 -10.15 5.98
CA VAL A 403 17.80 -10.70 6.62
C VAL A 403 18.10 -12.00 7.36
N PHE A 404 18.87 -12.91 6.75
CA PHE A 404 19.27 -14.16 7.37
C PHE A 404 20.18 -13.93 8.59
N GLN A 405 21.16 -13.03 8.46
CA GLN A 405 22.09 -12.72 9.55
C GLN A 405 21.37 -12.03 10.71
N ALA A 406 20.47 -11.10 10.43
CA ALA A 406 19.65 -10.45 11.46
C ALA A 406 18.80 -11.48 12.22
N TRP A 407 18.14 -12.39 11.50
CA TRP A 407 17.39 -13.49 12.12
C TRP A 407 18.28 -14.38 12.98
N LYS A 408 19.47 -14.78 12.51
CA LYS A 408 20.46 -15.55 13.30
C LYS A 408 20.92 -14.81 14.55
N ASN A 409 21.06 -13.50 14.47
CA ASN A 409 21.42 -12.64 15.59
C ASN A 409 20.21 -12.39 16.55
N GLY A 410 19.05 -12.97 16.25
CA GLY A 410 17.86 -12.97 17.12
C GLY A 410 16.77 -11.96 16.76
N ALA A 411 16.83 -11.28 15.60
CA ALA A 411 15.75 -10.44 15.14
C ALA A 411 14.49 -11.27 14.85
N LYS A 412 13.39 -10.94 15.52
CA LYS A 412 12.08 -11.58 15.40
C LYS A 412 11.01 -10.57 15.77
N PHE A 413 9.83 -10.70 15.17
CA PHE A 413 8.68 -9.86 15.47
C PHE A 413 8.97 -8.36 15.29
N ASP A 414 9.70 -8.01 14.23
CA ASP A 414 10.15 -6.64 13.97
C ASP A 414 9.00 -5.62 13.80
N ALA A 415 7.77 -6.09 13.52
CA ALA A 415 6.57 -5.25 13.50
C ALA A 415 6.07 -4.83 14.90
N TRP A 416 6.58 -5.43 15.98
CA TRP A 416 6.21 -5.11 17.35
C TRP A 416 7.29 -4.27 18.01
N GLN A 417 6.95 -3.05 18.43
CA GLN A 417 7.88 -2.06 18.97
C GLN A 417 8.69 -2.51 20.21
N ASP A 418 8.15 -3.44 20.99
CA ASP A 418 8.81 -4.02 22.18
C ASP A 418 9.75 -5.19 21.84
N GLN A 419 9.63 -5.73 20.61
CA GLN A 419 10.45 -6.83 20.10
C GLN A 419 11.51 -6.37 19.10
N PHE A 420 11.26 -5.25 18.42
CA PHE A 420 12.14 -4.73 17.39
C PHE A 420 13.50 -4.29 17.93
N ARG A 421 14.56 -4.78 17.32
CA ARG A 421 15.95 -4.56 17.73
C ARG A 421 16.79 -3.98 16.60
N TYR A 422 16.83 -2.67 16.54
CA TYR A 422 17.56 -1.92 15.51
C TYR A 422 19.06 -2.23 15.50
N ASP A 423 19.68 -2.36 16.69
CA ASP A 423 21.07 -2.73 16.89
C ASP A 423 21.45 -4.07 16.23
N VAL A 424 20.54 -5.04 16.26
CA VAL A 424 20.73 -6.35 15.63
C VAL A 424 20.80 -6.24 14.11
N TRP A 425 19.98 -5.38 13.52
CA TRP A 425 19.99 -5.14 12.09
C TRP A 425 21.25 -4.42 11.63
N LEU A 426 21.69 -3.36 12.33
CA LEU A 426 22.96 -2.68 12.03
C LEU A 426 24.15 -3.62 12.11
N LYS A 427 24.19 -4.47 13.14
CA LYS A 427 25.22 -5.51 13.27
C LYS A 427 25.19 -6.51 12.09
N ALA A 428 24.01 -6.90 11.63
CA ALA A 428 23.88 -7.79 10.47
C ALA A 428 24.43 -7.14 9.19
N PHE A 429 24.18 -5.84 8.97
CA PHE A 429 24.77 -5.09 7.86
C PHE A 429 26.30 -5.06 7.93
N GLU A 430 26.84 -4.79 9.12
CA GLU A 430 28.30 -4.78 9.36
C GLU A 430 28.92 -6.16 9.08
N GLU A 431 28.34 -7.24 9.61
CA GLU A 431 28.81 -8.62 9.44
C GLU A 431 28.78 -9.08 7.97
N ILE A 432 27.81 -8.60 7.19
CA ILE A 432 27.68 -8.91 5.74
C ILE A 432 28.52 -7.95 4.89
N GLY A 433 28.93 -6.81 5.42
CA GLY A 433 29.73 -5.81 4.69
C GLY A 433 28.92 -4.99 3.70
N LEU A 434 27.62 -4.75 3.97
CA LEU A 434 26.76 -3.89 3.15
C LEU A 434 26.50 -2.56 3.87
N ASP A 435 26.47 -1.48 3.10
CA ASP A 435 26.13 -0.15 3.62
C ASP A 435 24.61 0.04 3.61
N PRO A 436 23.93 0.19 4.76
CA PRO A 436 22.50 0.45 4.82
C PRO A 436 22.12 1.78 4.15
N ALA A 437 23.00 2.79 4.12
CA ALA A 437 22.75 4.08 3.48
C ALA A 437 22.61 3.96 1.96
N PHE A 438 23.25 2.97 1.35
CA PHE A 438 23.12 2.67 -0.08
C PHE A 438 21.65 2.45 -0.49
N TYR A 439 20.87 1.79 0.35
CA TYR A 439 19.48 1.47 0.06
C TYR A 439 18.50 2.61 0.36
N THR A 440 18.86 3.50 1.30
CA THR A 440 17.94 4.50 1.86
C THR A 440 18.22 5.93 1.42
N HIS A 441 19.47 6.39 1.56
CA HIS A 441 19.77 7.83 1.57
C HIS A 441 20.33 8.37 0.27
N ARG A 442 20.79 7.52 -0.65
CA ARG A 442 21.29 8.02 -1.93
C ARG A 442 20.16 8.39 -2.89
N PRO A 443 20.27 9.49 -3.65
CA PRO A 443 19.39 9.77 -4.76
C PRO A 443 19.61 8.72 -5.87
N ARG A 444 18.56 8.37 -6.60
CA ARG A 444 18.60 7.41 -7.71
C ARG A 444 18.37 8.11 -9.04
N SER A 445 19.16 7.76 -10.03
CA SER A 445 18.98 8.27 -11.39
C SER A 445 17.66 7.74 -12.00
N LEU A 446 17.05 8.54 -12.87
CA LEU A 446 15.89 8.11 -13.64
C LEU A 446 16.17 6.89 -14.54
N ASP A 447 17.44 6.68 -14.91
CA ASP A 447 17.87 5.57 -15.77
C ASP A 447 18.35 4.35 -14.97
N GLU A 448 18.41 4.44 -13.62
CA GLU A 448 18.85 3.34 -12.76
C GLU A 448 17.91 2.15 -12.87
N ILE A 449 18.48 0.95 -13.05
CA ILE A 449 17.72 -0.31 -12.98
C ILE A 449 17.50 -0.65 -11.51
N PHE A 450 16.23 -0.80 -11.16
CA PHE A 450 15.84 -1.10 -9.79
C PHE A 450 15.78 -2.61 -9.49
N PRO A 451 15.91 -3.01 -8.21
CA PRO A 451 15.77 -4.41 -7.82
C PRO A 451 14.47 -5.08 -8.26
N TRP A 452 13.42 -4.31 -8.43
CA TRP A 452 12.08 -4.77 -8.84
C TRP A 452 11.78 -4.55 -10.34
N GLU A 453 12.76 -4.17 -11.17
CA GLU A 453 12.51 -3.85 -12.58
C GLU A 453 12.00 -5.04 -13.40
N HIS A 454 12.35 -6.26 -13.00
CA HIS A 454 11.88 -7.51 -13.60
C HIS A 454 10.47 -7.93 -13.16
N ILE A 455 9.85 -7.18 -12.26
CA ILE A 455 8.46 -7.35 -11.83
C ILE A 455 7.62 -6.21 -12.42
N SER A 456 6.52 -6.52 -13.08
CA SER A 456 5.65 -5.52 -13.68
C SER A 456 4.32 -5.39 -12.94
N ALA A 457 4.05 -4.24 -12.37
CA ALA A 457 2.74 -3.89 -11.82
C ALA A 457 1.70 -3.52 -12.91
N GLY A 458 2.04 -3.66 -14.21
CA GLY A 458 1.20 -3.22 -15.32
C GLY A 458 1.21 -1.69 -15.53
N VAL A 459 1.92 -0.95 -14.70
CA VAL A 459 2.11 0.50 -14.81
C VAL A 459 3.43 0.78 -15.50
N ARG A 460 3.41 1.62 -16.53
CA ARG A 460 4.61 1.93 -17.33
C ARG A 460 5.61 2.75 -16.52
N ARG A 461 6.89 2.42 -16.63
CA ARG A 461 7.98 3.22 -16.06
C ARG A 461 7.92 4.68 -16.52
N SER A 462 7.68 4.93 -17.81
CA SER A 462 7.56 6.27 -18.36
C SER A 462 6.43 7.11 -17.73
N TYR A 463 5.33 6.47 -17.36
CA TYR A 463 4.26 7.13 -16.62
C TYR A 463 4.72 7.53 -15.21
N LEU A 464 5.42 6.64 -14.49
CA LEU A 464 5.94 6.93 -13.15
C LEU A 464 6.98 8.05 -13.19
N GLN A 465 7.90 8.04 -14.20
CA GLN A 465 8.89 9.10 -14.41
C GLN A 465 8.24 10.45 -14.71
N GLN A 466 7.26 10.46 -15.62
CA GLN A 466 6.54 11.68 -15.96
C GLN A 466 5.83 12.26 -14.73
N ASP A 467 5.19 11.40 -13.94
CA ASP A 467 4.46 11.83 -12.75
C ASP A 467 5.41 12.31 -11.63
N TYR A 468 6.60 11.71 -11.52
CA TYR A 468 7.67 12.22 -10.67
C TYR A 468 8.13 13.63 -11.11
N LEU A 469 8.37 13.85 -12.40
CA LEU A 469 8.77 15.16 -12.91
C LEU A 469 7.67 16.21 -12.72
N MET A 470 6.40 15.84 -12.90
CA MET A 470 5.26 16.72 -12.60
C MET A 470 5.21 17.11 -11.13
N SER A 471 5.59 16.20 -10.21
CA SER A 471 5.63 16.50 -8.78
C SER A 471 6.58 17.63 -8.43
N GLN A 472 7.73 17.71 -9.11
CA GLN A 472 8.72 18.76 -8.90
C GLN A 472 8.21 20.16 -9.31
N GLN A 473 7.16 20.19 -10.14
CA GLN A 473 6.51 21.41 -10.61
C GLN A 473 5.19 21.71 -9.87
N GLY A 474 4.80 20.87 -8.90
CA GLY A 474 3.51 20.98 -8.21
C GLY A 474 2.29 20.67 -9.09
N ILE A 475 2.49 20.08 -10.29
CA ILE A 475 1.40 19.76 -11.20
C ILE A 475 0.68 18.51 -10.72
N THR A 476 -0.64 18.60 -10.53
CA THR A 476 -1.49 17.48 -10.09
C THR A 476 -2.16 16.75 -11.25
N ARG A 477 -2.57 15.52 -11.00
CA ARG A 477 -3.45 14.74 -11.89
C ARG A 477 -4.82 14.57 -11.24
N LEU A 478 -5.85 14.62 -12.03
CA LEU A 478 -7.23 14.35 -11.61
C LEU A 478 -7.43 12.86 -11.29
N ASP A 479 -8.63 12.52 -10.81
CA ASP A 479 -9.07 11.13 -10.69
C ASP A 479 -9.07 10.45 -12.07
N CYS A 480 -8.49 9.26 -12.18
CA CYS A 480 -8.34 8.57 -13.47
C CYS A 480 -9.68 8.10 -14.07
N ARG A 481 -10.82 8.26 -13.38
CA ARG A 481 -12.17 8.10 -13.95
C ARG A 481 -12.62 9.33 -14.73
N GLN A 482 -12.04 10.49 -14.46
CA GLN A 482 -12.35 11.74 -15.16
C GLN A 482 -11.49 11.91 -16.41
N ASP A 483 -10.22 11.48 -16.32
CA ASP A 483 -9.26 11.61 -17.42
C ASP A 483 -8.26 10.45 -17.41
N CYS A 484 -7.93 9.92 -18.58
CA CYS A 484 -6.99 8.82 -18.72
C CYS A 484 -5.57 9.31 -19.00
N PHE A 485 -4.69 9.11 -18.05
CA PHE A 485 -3.28 9.53 -18.12
C PHE A 485 -2.35 8.44 -18.72
N ALA A 486 -2.87 7.46 -19.43
CA ALA A 486 -2.12 6.42 -20.14
C ALA A 486 -1.11 5.67 -19.25
N CYS A 487 -1.50 5.31 -18.03
CA CYS A 487 -0.62 4.64 -17.05
C CYS A 487 -0.07 3.27 -17.51
N GLY A 488 -0.66 2.63 -18.52
CA GLY A 488 -0.23 1.36 -19.07
C GLY A 488 -1.21 0.21 -18.88
N ILE A 489 -2.11 0.28 -17.92
CA ILE A 489 -3.06 -0.80 -17.58
C ILE A 489 -3.91 -1.23 -18.79
N LEU A 490 -4.42 -0.29 -19.59
CA LEU A 490 -5.27 -0.63 -20.75
C LEU A 490 -4.55 -1.49 -21.78
N PRO A 491 -3.37 -1.11 -22.33
CA PRO A 491 -2.69 -1.91 -23.33
C PRO A 491 -2.09 -3.20 -22.77
N VAL A 492 -1.58 -3.18 -21.53
CA VAL A 492 -0.94 -4.36 -20.91
C VAL A 492 -1.96 -5.49 -20.72
N PHE A 493 -3.19 -5.18 -20.34
CA PHE A 493 -4.26 -6.17 -20.14
C PHE A 493 -5.32 -6.16 -21.24
N ALA A 494 -4.99 -5.71 -22.45
CA ALA A 494 -5.95 -5.56 -23.54
C ALA A 494 -6.61 -6.87 -23.94
N ASP A 495 -5.82 -7.95 -24.09
CA ASP A 495 -6.31 -9.27 -24.46
C ASP A 495 -7.21 -9.86 -23.37
N PHE A 496 -6.79 -9.73 -22.13
CA PHE A 496 -7.55 -10.17 -20.97
C PHE A 496 -8.91 -9.45 -20.87
N ARG A 497 -8.96 -8.14 -21.13
CA ARG A 497 -10.22 -7.37 -21.19
C ARG A 497 -11.14 -7.87 -22.30
N ARG A 498 -10.59 -8.21 -23.47
CA ARG A 498 -11.38 -8.73 -24.61
C ARG A 498 -12.05 -10.08 -24.29
N GLN A 499 -11.42 -10.89 -23.46
CA GLN A 499 -11.98 -12.18 -23.01
C GLN A 499 -13.11 -12.02 -21.98
N HIS A 500 -13.24 -10.84 -21.36
CA HIS A 500 -14.25 -10.55 -20.34
C HIS A 500 -15.09 -9.31 -20.71
N PRO A 501 -15.76 -9.27 -21.89
CA PRO A 501 -16.52 -8.11 -22.32
C PRO A 501 -17.70 -7.84 -21.37
N GLY A 502 -17.89 -6.58 -21.00
CA GLY A 502 -18.96 -6.14 -20.09
C GLY A 502 -18.66 -6.29 -18.59
N ASN A 503 -17.77 -7.18 -18.22
CA ASN A 503 -17.41 -7.44 -16.80
C ASN A 503 -16.04 -6.88 -16.39
N ALA A 504 -15.21 -6.50 -17.38
CA ALA A 504 -13.92 -5.89 -17.08
C ALA A 504 -14.09 -4.43 -16.64
N TRP A 505 -13.09 -3.95 -15.89
CA TRP A 505 -13.01 -2.53 -15.49
C TRP A 505 -13.07 -1.57 -16.67
N GLN A 506 -13.57 -0.36 -16.43
CA GLN A 506 -13.64 0.71 -17.41
C GLN A 506 -12.60 1.79 -17.09
N CYS A 507 -11.96 2.30 -18.14
CA CYS A 507 -11.15 3.51 -18.08
C CYS A 507 -11.73 4.52 -19.08
N PRO A 508 -11.64 5.83 -18.83
CA PRO A 508 -11.98 6.85 -19.82
C PRO A 508 -11.17 6.69 -21.10
N GLU A 509 -11.63 7.29 -22.19
CA GLU A 509 -10.84 7.40 -23.41
C GLU A 509 -9.53 8.16 -23.14
N VAL A 510 -8.46 7.73 -23.82
CA VAL A 510 -7.18 8.43 -23.73
C VAL A 510 -7.26 9.71 -24.53
N HIS A 511 -7.38 10.84 -23.89
CA HIS A 511 -7.19 12.12 -24.55
C HIS A 511 -5.69 12.33 -24.80
N SER A 512 -5.30 12.45 -26.07
CA SER A 512 -3.95 12.93 -26.41
C SER A 512 -3.81 14.31 -25.75
N PRO A 513 -2.71 14.58 -25.00
CA PRO A 513 -2.49 15.91 -24.48
C PRO A 513 -2.49 16.86 -25.67
N SER A 514 -3.51 17.71 -25.78
CA SER A 514 -3.47 18.83 -26.70
C SER A 514 -2.20 19.58 -26.37
N ARG A 515 -1.31 19.74 -27.36
CA ARG A 515 -0.14 20.61 -27.23
C ARG A 515 -0.68 21.99 -26.89
N HIS A 516 -0.72 22.36 -25.62
CA HIS A 516 -0.84 23.74 -25.23
C HIS A 516 0.42 24.42 -25.73
N ASN A 517 0.30 25.07 -26.86
CA ASN A 517 1.25 25.99 -27.40
C ASN A 517 1.11 27.28 -26.57
N PRO A 518 2.07 27.67 -25.71
CA PRO A 518 2.01 28.95 -25.05
C PRO A 518 2.64 29.96 -26.00
N ALA A 519 1.94 30.35 -27.07
CA ALA A 519 2.32 31.50 -27.89
C ALA A 519 1.18 31.86 -28.85
N SER A 520 0.33 32.73 -28.43
CA SER A 520 -0.24 33.81 -29.24
C SER A 520 -0.88 34.83 -28.30
N GLY A 521 -0.02 35.64 -27.69
CA GLY A 521 -0.42 37.01 -27.32
C GLY A 521 -0.39 37.84 -28.60
N GLU A 522 -1.55 38.21 -29.09
CA GLU A 522 -1.80 39.37 -29.90
C GLU A 522 -3.04 40.01 -29.29
N GLY A 523 -2.94 41.11 -28.77
CA GLY A 523 -3.11 42.50 -29.00
C GLY A 523 -4.39 42.81 -29.73
N ASP A 524 -5.39 43.29 -28.95
CA ASP A 524 -6.07 44.59 -29.21
C ASP A 524 -6.86 44.98 -27.94
#